data_460981b1422cfbb97eac773696a36b5b
#
_entry.id   460981b1422cfbb97eac773696a36b5b
#
_cell.length_a   1.000
_cell.length_b   1.000
_cell.length_c   1.000
_cell.angle_alpha   90.00
_cell.angle_beta   90.00
_cell.angle_gamma   90.00
#
_symmetry.space_group_name_H-M   'P 1'
#
loop_
_entity.id
_entity.type
_entity.pdbx_description
1 polymer ?
#
loop_
_entity_poly.entity_id
_entity_poly.type
_entity_poly.pdbx_seq_one_letter_code
_entity_poly.pdbx_strand_id
1 'polypeptide(L)'
;MAMVSCRKAFTAKLLQNAKKNADIFAVATDSRGSVTLGEFGKQLPDRLIEFGIAEQNAVAAAAGLAKTGKKVFVTGPACFLAARAYEQVKVDVAYNRTDVRIIGVSAGVSYGPLGCTHTTMHDFASMRALPNLTILAPCDAVQTEYLTDLLCQFTGPVYMRMGRGDVPPVYEAGEKFEIGKIKTVCEGTDATIIACGEMVAPAKKAAELLQAEGISVRVLDCFTIQPMDTKTVEKALRETRAVVTVEEHSTRGGLGEAVSHIAAELRGSAPMRLLGLPEEVVIGKSQELFAYYGLTPEGISAAIKELLERE
;
A
#
# COMPACT_ATOMS: atom_id res chain seq x y z
N MET A 1 1.93 17.34 -13.08
CA MET A 1 2.36 16.05 -13.69
C MET A 1 1.14 15.29 -14.18
N ALA A 2 1.30 14.36 -15.15
CA ALA A 2 0.21 13.52 -15.61
C ALA A 2 -0.14 12.46 -14.57
N MET A 3 -1.41 12.01 -14.54
CA MET A 3 -1.84 10.84 -13.78
C MET A 3 -1.18 9.58 -14.33
N VAL A 4 -0.59 8.76 -13.48
CA VAL A 4 0.11 7.51 -13.84
C VAL A 4 -0.21 6.45 -12.80
N SER A 5 -0.45 5.21 -13.24
CA SER A 5 -0.68 4.12 -12.28
C SER A 5 0.61 3.67 -11.61
N CYS A 6 0.55 3.39 -10.31
CA CYS A 6 1.67 2.89 -9.53
C CYS A 6 2.29 1.61 -10.15
N ARG A 7 1.45 0.68 -10.66
CA ARG A 7 1.94 -0.57 -11.29
C ARG A 7 2.77 -0.32 -12.56
N LYS A 8 2.42 0.71 -13.38
CA LYS A 8 3.21 1.07 -14.57
C LYS A 8 4.54 1.71 -14.16
N ALA A 9 4.51 2.61 -13.16
CA ALA A 9 5.71 3.21 -12.60
C ALA A 9 6.65 2.15 -12.01
N PHE A 10 6.10 1.20 -11.23
CA PHE A 10 6.84 0.06 -10.69
C PHE A 10 7.54 -0.76 -11.79
N THR A 11 6.80 -1.25 -12.79
CA THR A 11 7.38 -2.15 -13.80
C THR A 11 8.36 -1.46 -14.73
N ALA A 12 8.14 -0.18 -15.06
CA ALA A 12 9.10 0.62 -15.81
C ALA A 12 10.41 0.81 -15.03
N LYS A 13 10.32 1.15 -13.75
CA LYS A 13 11.48 1.33 -12.87
C LYS A 13 12.19 0.00 -12.61
N LEU A 14 11.47 -1.09 -12.38
CA LEU A 14 12.04 -2.43 -12.22
C LEU A 14 12.86 -2.84 -13.45
N LEU A 15 12.32 -2.62 -14.66
CA LEU A 15 13.04 -2.89 -15.91
C LEU A 15 14.33 -2.06 -16.02
N GLN A 16 14.28 -0.77 -15.67
CA GLN A 16 15.47 0.09 -15.68
C GLN A 16 16.56 -0.44 -14.74
N ASN A 17 16.19 -0.87 -13.55
CA ASN A 17 17.11 -1.47 -12.58
C ASN A 17 17.64 -2.83 -13.03
N ALA A 18 16.77 -3.68 -13.56
CA ALA A 18 17.15 -5.00 -14.05
C ALA A 18 18.13 -4.95 -15.24
N LYS A 19 18.07 -3.90 -16.05
CA LYS A 19 19.09 -3.67 -17.11
C LYS A 19 20.48 -3.38 -16.54
N LYS A 20 20.55 -2.79 -15.35
CA LYS A 20 21.81 -2.42 -14.67
C LYS A 20 22.29 -3.51 -13.73
N ASN A 21 21.42 -4.38 -13.26
CA ASN A 21 21.73 -5.45 -12.32
C ASN A 21 21.15 -6.77 -12.81
N ALA A 22 22.04 -7.70 -13.17
CA ALA A 22 21.67 -9.01 -13.69
C ALA A 22 21.07 -9.97 -12.63
N ASP A 23 21.14 -9.62 -11.34
CA ASP A 23 20.60 -10.43 -10.27
C ASP A 23 19.10 -10.15 -10.00
N ILE A 24 18.49 -9.19 -10.69
CA ILE A 24 17.08 -8.88 -10.55
C ILE A 24 16.25 -9.78 -11.47
N PHE A 25 15.32 -10.53 -10.87
CA PHE A 25 14.37 -11.42 -11.55
C PHE A 25 12.93 -11.01 -11.21
N ALA A 26 12.06 -11.13 -12.21
CA ALA A 26 10.62 -11.00 -12.05
C ALA A 26 9.96 -12.37 -12.18
N VAL A 27 8.95 -12.62 -11.37
CA VAL A 27 8.11 -13.82 -11.38
C VAL A 27 6.66 -13.41 -11.59
N ALA A 28 5.93 -14.10 -12.46
CA ALA A 28 4.52 -13.85 -12.75
C ALA A 28 3.70 -15.14 -12.69
N THR A 29 2.37 -14.98 -12.50
CA THR A 29 1.41 -16.08 -12.31
C THR A 29 0.20 -15.90 -13.23
N ASP A 30 0.39 -16.12 -14.54
CA ASP A 30 -0.62 -15.95 -15.60
C ASP A 30 -1.29 -14.55 -15.64
N SER A 31 -0.67 -13.57 -15.00
CA SER A 31 -1.19 -12.22 -14.86
C SER A 31 -0.31 -11.14 -15.50
N ARG A 32 0.64 -11.55 -16.33
CA ARG A 32 1.67 -10.70 -16.96
C ARG A 32 1.14 -9.39 -17.57
N GLY A 33 0.01 -9.46 -18.27
CA GLY A 33 -0.66 -8.27 -18.82
C GLY A 33 -1.28 -7.39 -17.75
N SER A 34 -1.94 -7.97 -16.76
CA SER A 34 -2.60 -7.26 -15.65
C SER A 34 -1.59 -6.52 -14.76
N VAL A 35 -0.42 -7.11 -14.53
CA VAL A 35 0.65 -6.51 -13.73
C VAL A 35 1.67 -5.72 -14.55
N THR A 36 1.40 -5.50 -15.84
CA THR A 36 2.22 -4.69 -16.77
C THR A 36 3.68 -5.14 -16.97
N LEU A 37 3.99 -6.44 -16.80
CA LEU A 37 5.33 -7.02 -17.01
C LEU A 37 5.63 -7.35 -18.50
N GLY A 38 4.76 -6.97 -19.44
CA GLY A 38 4.93 -7.29 -20.86
C GLY A 38 6.26 -6.81 -21.43
N GLU A 39 6.62 -5.55 -21.15
CA GLU A 39 7.86 -4.97 -21.66
C GLU A 39 9.11 -5.54 -20.97
N PHE A 40 9.01 -5.86 -19.68
CA PHE A 40 10.08 -6.56 -18.96
C PHE A 40 10.38 -7.91 -19.61
N GLY A 41 9.36 -8.73 -19.88
CA GLY A 41 9.54 -10.04 -20.51
C GLY A 41 10.02 -10.00 -21.96
N LYS A 42 9.70 -8.91 -22.70
CA LYS A 42 10.22 -8.69 -24.03
C LYS A 42 11.72 -8.40 -24.06
N GLN A 43 12.18 -7.54 -23.16
CA GLN A 43 13.56 -7.06 -23.13
C GLN A 43 14.50 -7.95 -22.33
N LEU A 44 13.98 -8.69 -21.36
CA LEU A 44 14.73 -9.56 -20.45
C LEU A 44 14.03 -10.92 -20.29
N PRO A 45 13.85 -11.70 -21.39
CA PRO A 45 13.08 -12.94 -21.36
C PRO A 45 13.63 -13.98 -20.38
N ASP A 46 14.96 -14.08 -20.26
CA ASP A 46 15.62 -15.05 -19.36
C ASP A 46 15.53 -14.68 -17.87
N ARG A 47 14.95 -13.51 -17.56
CA ARG A 47 14.79 -13.00 -16.19
C ARG A 47 13.33 -12.78 -15.79
N LEU A 48 12.39 -13.16 -16.66
CA LEU A 48 10.97 -13.27 -16.33
C LEU A 48 10.58 -14.74 -16.29
N ILE A 49 10.23 -15.22 -15.10
CA ILE A 49 9.82 -16.61 -14.89
C ILE A 49 8.29 -16.64 -14.74
N GLU A 50 7.63 -17.40 -15.61
CA GLU A 50 6.17 -17.54 -15.61
C GLU A 50 5.77 -18.92 -15.05
N PHE A 51 4.92 -18.92 -14.01
CA PHE A 51 4.47 -20.15 -13.35
C PHE A 51 3.05 -20.57 -13.73
N GLY A 52 2.33 -19.78 -14.53
CA GLY A 52 0.90 -20.00 -14.73
C GLY A 52 0.10 -19.70 -13.45
N ILE A 53 -1.12 -20.23 -13.35
CA ILE A 53 -2.01 -20.02 -12.17
C ILE A 53 -1.52 -20.89 -11.00
N ALA A 54 -0.37 -20.56 -10.42
CA ALA A 54 0.30 -21.34 -9.39
C ALA A 54 1.08 -20.45 -8.40
N GLU A 55 0.38 -19.56 -7.71
CA GLU A 55 0.99 -18.55 -6.82
C GLU A 55 1.82 -19.18 -5.70
N GLN A 56 1.39 -20.31 -5.15
CA GLN A 56 2.13 -21.06 -4.13
C GLN A 56 3.49 -21.52 -4.66
N ASN A 57 3.51 -22.15 -5.84
CA ASN A 57 4.74 -22.61 -6.47
C ASN A 57 5.66 -21.43 -6.84
N ALA A 58 5.08 -20.34 -7.35
CA ALA A 58 5.81 -19.13 -7.71
C ALA A 58 6.55 -18.51 -6.50
N VAL A 59 5.89 -18.42 -5.34
CA VAL A 59 6.50 -17.86 -4.12
C VAL A 59 7.56 -18.78 -3.56
N ALA A 60 7.30 -20.11 -3.48
CA ALA A 60 8.29 -21.09 -3.01
C ALA A 60 9.54 -21.12 -3.91
N ALA A 61 9.37 -21.14 -5.23
CA ALA A 61 10.48 -21.12 -6.18
C ALA A 61 11.26 -19.79 -6.12
N ALA A 62 10.57 -18.66 -5.94
CA ALA A 62 11.20 -17.35 -5.74
C ALA A 62 12.07 -17.32 -4.48
N ALA A 63 11.61 -17.94 -3.38
CA ALA A 63 12.42 -18.07 -2.16
C ALA A 63 13.67 -18.90 -2.39
N GLY A 64 13.57 -20.02 -3.12
CA GLY A 64 14.72 -20.84 -3.53
C GLY A 64 15.70 -20.04 -4.40
N LEU A 65 15.22 -19.31 -5.38
CA LEU A 65 16.04 -18.46 -6.25
C LEU A 65 16.74 -17.34 -5.46
N ALA A 66 16.05 -16.73 -4.49
CA ALA A 66 16.63 -15.71 -3.62
C ALA A 66 17.81 -16.25 -2.79
N LYS A 67 17.78 -17.52 -2.38
CA LYS A 67 18.90 -18.18 -1.65
C LYS A 67 20.16 -18.32 -2.52
N THR A 68 20.08 -18.19 -3.84
CA THR A 68 21.25 -18.14 -4.73
C THR A 68 21.83 -16.73 -4.90
N GLY A 69 21.36 -15.74 -4.10
CA GLY A 69 21.80 -14.34 -4.16
C GLY A 69 21.02 -13.46 -5.13
N LYS A 70 19.94 -13.96 -5.73
CA LYS A 70 19.09 -13.17 -6.63
C LYS A 70 18.09 -12.31 -5.88
N LYS A 71 17.72 -11.20 -6.47
CA LYS A 71 16.68 -10.27 -6.00
C LYS A 71 15.39 -10.54 -6.78
N VAL A 72 14.44 -11.18 -6.11
CA VAL A 72 13.26 -11.73 -6.79
C VAL A 72 12.01 -10.91 -6.48
N PHE A 73 11.31 -10.48 -7.53
CA PHE A 73 10.05 -9.74 -7.47
C PHE A 73 8.92 -10.63 -7.97
N VAL A 74 8.15 -11.22 -7.05
CA VAL A 74 6.94 -11.99 -7.38
C VAL A 74 5.79 -11.02 -7.55
N THR A 75 5.27 -10.89 -8.76
CA THR A 75 4.26 -9.89 -9.11
C THR A 75 2.98 -10.56 -9.60
N GLY A 76 1.87 -10.27 -8.93
CA GLY A 76 0.56 -10.83 -9.25
C GLY A 76 -0.57 -10.01 -8.67
N PRO A 77 -1.85 -10.37 -8.92
CA PRO A 77 -2.98 -9.77 -8.24
C PRO A 77 -2.88 -9.95 -6.73
N ALA A 78 -3.10 -8.87 -5.97
CA ALA A 78 -2.96 -8.89 -4.52
C ALA A 78 -3.87 -9.94 -3.86
N CYS A 79 -5.11 -10.09 -4.35
CA CYS A 79 -6.08 -11.08 -3.85
C CYS A 79 -5.56 -12.52 -3.92
N PHE A 80 -4.74 -12.84 -4.91
CA PHE A 80 -4.21 -14.21 -5.08
C PHE A 80 -2.90 -14.40 -4.31
N LEU A 81 -1.97 -13.46 -4.40
CA LEU A 81 -0.70 -13.57 -3.68
C LEU A 81 -0.91 -13.55 -2.16
N ALA A 82 -1.80 -12.70 -1.65
CA ALA A 82 -2.06 -12.60 -0.22
C ALA A 82 -2.85 -13.79 0.36
N ALA A 83 -3.72 -14.41 -0.43
CA ALA A 83 -4.56 -15.50 0.06
C ALA A 83 -4.04 -16.89 -0.31
N ARG A 84 -3.81 -17.16 -1.60
CA ARG A 84 -3.42 -18.51 -2.06
C ARG A 84 -2.00 -18.89 -1.64
N ALA A 85 -1.06 -17.95 -1.67
CA ALA A 85 0.34 -18.19 -1.36
C ALA A 85 0.71 -17.80 0.08
N TYR A 86 -0.26 -17.56 0.96
CA TYR A 86 0.00 -17.06 2.31
C TYR A 86 0.94 -17.95 3.12
N GLU A 87 0.78 -19.28 3.04
CA GLU A 87 1.65 -20.22 3.73
C GLU A 87 3.09 -20.11 3.24
N GLN A 88 3.33 -20.04 1.92
CA GLN A 88 4.65 -19.89 1.33
C GLN A 88 5.28 -18.52 1.68
N VAL A 89 4.47 -17.46 1.69
CA VAL A 89 4.93 -16.14 2.18
C VAL A 89 5.34 -16.22 3.65
N LYS A 90 4.56 -16.93 4.49
CA LYS A 90 4.87 -17.12 5.91
C LYS A 90 6.16 -17.89 6.13
N VAL A 91 6.29 -19.08 5.53
CA VAL A 91 7.39 -20.01 5.79
C VAL A 91 8.61 -19.70 4.94
N ASP A 92 8.43 -19.66 3.60
CA ASP A 92 9.57 -19.60 2.69
C ASP A 92 10.15 -18.18 2.61
N VAL A 93 9.31 -17.15 2.80
CA VAL A 93 9.71 -15.74 2.65
C VAL A 93 9.96 -15.10 4.01
N ALA A 94 8.94 -14.95 4.85
CA ALA A 94 9.04 -14.18 6.09
C ALA A 94 9.85 -14.90 7.17
N TYR A 95 9.53 -16.15 7.50
CA TYR A 95 10.24 -16.92 8.52
C TYR A 95 11.70 -17.14 8.13
N ASN A 96 11.96 -17.55 6.89
CA ASN A 96 13.31 -17.80 6.36
C ASN A 96 14.08 -16.52 6.00
N ARG A 97 13.46 -15.33 6.13
CA ARG A 97 14.04 -14.02 5.80
C ARG A 97 14.68 -14.00 4.41
N THR A 98 14.00 -14.56 3.41
CA THR A 98 14.52 -14.60 2.05
C THR A 98 14.37 -13.25 1.37
N ASP A 99 15.24 -12.96 0.41
CA ASP A 99 15.29 -11.67 -0.30
C ASP A 99 14.26 -11.61 -1.45
N VAL A 100 12.98 -11.83 -1.09
CA VAL A 100 11.84 -11.85 -2.00
C VAL A 100 10.94 -10.64 -1.75
N ARG A 101 10.52 -9.98 -2.84
CA ARG A 101 9.52 -8.91 -2.84
C ARG A 101 8.24 -9.47 -3.43
N ILE A 102 7.19 -9.55 -2.62
CA ILE A 102 5.86 -9.91 -3.05
C ILE A 102 5.14 -8.62 -3.46
N ILE A 103 4.82 -8.47 -4.72
CA ILE A 103 4.22 -7.26 -5.28
C ILE A 103 2.75 -7.54 -5.62
N GLY A 104 1.87 -7.11 -4.72
CA GLY A 104 0.43 -7.23 -4.86
C GLY A 104 -0.16 -6.09 -5.67
N VAL A 105 -0.54 -6.35 -6.91
CA VAL A 105 -1.13 -5.37 -7.82
C VAL A 105 -2.65 -5.48 -7.79
N SER A 106 -3.34 -4.38 -8.04
CA SER A 106 -4.81 -4.31 -8.05
C SER A 106 -5.44 -4.68 -6.71
N ALA A 107 -4.87 -4.15 -5.63
CA ALA A 107 -5.39 -4.34 -4.27
C ALA A 107 -6.72 -3.59 -4.05
N GLY A 108 -7.34 -3.81 -2.91
CA GLY A 108 -8.59 -3.18 -2.53
C GLY A 108 -9.74 -3.53 -3.47
N VAL A 109 -10.45 -2.52 -3.94
CA VAL A 109 -11.56 -2.62 -4.89
C VAL A 109 -11.17 -2.30 -6.34
N SER A 110 -9.87 -2.36 -6.66
CA SER A 110 -9.36 -2.08 -8.01
C SER A 110 -9.97 -2.97 -9.11
N TYR A 111 -10.39 -4.19 -8.77
CA TYR A 111 -11.13 -5.13 -9.61
C TYR A 111 -12.63 -5.14 -9.29
N GLY A 112 -13.19 -4.05 -8.79
CA GLY A 112 -14.56 -3.96 -8.31
C GLY A 112 -15.63 -4.65 -9.18
N PRO A 113 -15.61 -4.55 -10.53
CA PRO A 113 -16.55 -5.26 -11.41
C PRO A 113 -16.47 -6.81 -11.32
N LEU A 114 -15.36 -7.37 -10.85
CA LEU A 114 -15.17 -8.82 -10.70
C LEU A 114 -15.65 -9.35 -9.34
N GLY A 115 -16.01 -8.47 -8.41
CA GLY A 115 -16.55 -8.81 -7.10
C GLY A 115 -15.59 -9.49 -6.15
N CYS A 116 -16.11 -10.24 -5.19
CA CYS A 116 -15.38 -10.76 -4.04
C CYS A 116 -14.19 -11.66 -4.38
N THR A 117 -14.19 -12.34 -5.51
CA THR A 117 -13.07 -13.22 -5.93
C THR A 117 -11.79 -12.44 -6.26
N HIS A 118 -11.91 -11.13 -6.55
CA HIS A 118 -10.81 -10.25 -6.94
C HIS A 118 -10.64 -9.03 -6.02
N THR A 119 -11.56 -8.81 -5.09
CA THR A 119 -11.45 -7.76 -4.07
C THR A 119 -10.43 -8.19 -3.02
N THR A 120 -9.56 -7.26 -2.63
CA THR A 120 -8.49 -7.52 -1.66
C THR A 120 -8.69 -6.63 -0.44
N MET A 121 -9.42 -7.11 0.55
CA MET A 121 -9.76 -6.36 1.77
C MET A 121 -8.99 -6.83 3.01
N HIS A 122 -8.09 -7.81 2.86
CA HIS A 122 -7.52 -8.57 3.98
C HIS A 122 -6.00 -8.76 3.91
N ASP A 123 -5.36 -8.23 2.88
CA ASP A 123 -3.93 -8.45 2.65
C ASP A 123 -3.05 -7.82 3.73
N PHE A 124 -3.31 -6.58 4.15
CA PHE A 124 -2.58 -6.00 5.28
C PHE A 124 -2.79 -6.82 6.55
N ALA A 125 -4.02 -7.21 6.86
CA ALA A 125 -4.36 -7.98 8.05
C ALA A 125 -3.57 -9.29 8.13
N SER A 126 -3.54 -10.06 7.04
CA SER A 126 -2.81 -11.31 6.97
C SER A 126 -1.31 -11.11 6.98
N MET A 127 -0.78 -10.17 6.20
CA MET A 127 0.65 -9.92 6.08
C MET A 127 1.26 -9.30 7.35
N ARG A 128 0.53 -8.41 8.06
CA ARG A 128 0.97 -7.83 9.33
C ARG A 128 1.12 -8.85 10.45
N ALA A 129 0.41 -9.97 10.37
CA ALA A 129 0.57 -11.06 11.34
C ALA A 129 1.91 -11.81 11.18
N LEU A 130 2.63 -11.60 10.07
CA LEU A 130 3.90 -12.28 9.80
C LEU A 130 5.08 -11.46 10.35
N PRO A 131 5.97 -12.10 11.12
CA PRO A 131 7.20 -11.45 11.59
C PRO A 131 8.17 -11.22 10.41
N ASN A 132 9.07 -10.26 10.57
CA ASN A 132 10.14 -9.92 9.63
C ASN A 132 9.69 -9.37 8.26
N LEU A 133 8.40 -9.30 7.98
CA LEU A 133 7.88 -8.81 6.70
C LEU A 133 7.73 -7.29 6.73
N THR A 134 8.41 -6.60 5.83
CA THR A 134 8.17 -5.17 5.58
C THR A 134 6.96 -4.99 4.68
N ILE A 135 6.02 -4.08 5.03
CA ILE A 135 4.80 -3.87 4.27
C ILE A 135 4.74 -2.41 3.80
N LEU A 136 4.60 -2.24 2.48
CA LEU A 136 4.62 -0.93 1.81
C LEU A 136 3.36 -0.72 0.98
N ALA A 137 2.90 0.52 0.93
CA ALA A 137 1.77 0.96 0.12
C ALA A 137 2.03 2.36 -0.48
N PRO A 138 2.73 2.46 -1.61
CA PRO A 138 2.98 3.75 -2.25
C PRO A 138 1.69 4.38 -2.75
N CYS A 139 1.63 5.73 -2.72
CA CYS A 139 0.44 6.50 -3.05
C CYS A 139 0.43 7.03 -4.49
N ASP A 140 1.59 7.21 -5.12
CA ASP A 140 1.71 7.75 -6.48
C ASP A 140 2.91 7.18 -7.25
N ALA A 141 3.09 7.61 -8.49
CA ALA A 141 4.16 7.13 -9.35
C ALA A 141 5.55 7.54 -8.83
N VAL A 142 5.71 8.74 -8.28
CA VAL A 142 7.01 9.24 -7.76
C VAL A 142 7.47 8.39 -6.59
N GLN A 143 6.59 8.17 -5.62
CA GLN A 143 6.90 7.33 -4.47
C GLN A 143 7.13 5.87 -4.87
N THR A 144 6.32 5.35 -5.81
CA THR A 144 6.47 3.98 -6.32
C THR A 144 7.83 3.78 -6.99
N GLU A 145 8.27 4.72 -7.84
CA GLU A 145 9.58 4.65 -8.49
C GLU A 145 10.71 4.67 -7.47
N TYR A 146 10.66 5.58 -6.49
CA TYR A 146 11.65 5.68 -5.43
C TYR A 146 11.75 4.39 -4.61
N LEU A 147 10.60 3.88 -4.15
CA LEU A 147 10.57 2.62 -3.39
C LEU A 147 11.05 1.43 -4.24
N THR A 148 10.75 1.39 -5.53
CA THR A 148 11.27 0.33 -6.42
C THR A 148 12.79 0.37 -6.51
N ASP A 149 13.41 1.56 -6.67
CA ASP A 149 14.87 1.72 -6.63
C ASP A 149 15.46 1.22 -5.31
N LEU A 150 14.83 1.61 -4.20
CA LEU A 150 15.26 1.21 -2.87
C LEU A 150 15.14 -0.31 -2.67
N LEU A 151 14.03 -0.92 -3.12
CA LEU A 151 13.79 -2.36 -3.01
C LEU A 151 14.75 -3.19 -3.86
N CYS A 152 15.30 -2.65 -4.92
CA CYS A 152 16.36 -3.33 -5.69
C CYS A 152 17.68 -3.45 -4.89
N GLN A 153 17.86 -2.67 -3.83
CA GLN A 153 19.03 -2.68 -2.96
C GLN A 153 18.72 -3.24 -1.56
N PHE A 154 17.48 -3.13 -1.13
CA PHE A 154 17.00 -3.59 0.18
C PHE A 154 17.26 -5.09 0.38
N THR A 155 17.52 -5.50 1.61
CA THR A 155 17.69 -6.91 2.00
C THR A 155 16.59 -7.33 2.96
N GLY A 156 15.95 -8.44 2.66
CA GLY A 156 14.87 -9.01 3.47
C GLY A 156 13.52 -9.06 2.76
N PRO A 157 12.53 -9.72 3.38
CA PRO A 157 11.21 -9.94 2.81
C PRO A 157 10.37 -8.65 2.78
N VAL A 158 9.68 -8.44 1.67
CA VAL A 158 8.80 -7.28 1.48
C VAL A 158 7.47 -7.72 0.86
N TYR A 159 6.38 -7.17 1.36
CA TYR A 159 5.10 -7.09 0.67
C TYR A 159 4.84 -5.63 0.28
N MET A 160 4.67 -5.36 -0.99
CA MET A 160 4.28 -4.03 -1.48
C MET A 160 2.99 -4.15 -2.28
N ARG A 161 1.98 -3.37 -1.89
CA ARG A 161 0.69 -3.37 -2.61
C ARG A 161 0.45 -2.05 -3.32
N MET A 162 -0.28 -2.11 -4.43
CA MET A 162 -0.71 -0.93 -5.18
C MET A 162 -2.01 -1.19 -5.91
N GLY A 163 -2.75 -0.13 -6.23
CA GLY A 163 -3.96 -0.20 -7.03
C GLY A 163 -3.67 -0.40 -8.53
N ARG A 164 -4.73 -0.31 -9.31
CA ARG A 164 -4.71 -0.56 -10.76
C ARG A 164 -4.83 0.71 -11.59
N GLY A 165 -5.60 1.68 -11.09
CA GLY A 165 -5.95 2.91 -11.78
C GLY A 165 -4.79 3.88 -11.93
N ASP A 166 -4.95 4.88 -12.78
CA ASP A 166 -4.07 6.03 -12.80
C ASP A 166 -4.45 6.94 -11.61
N VAL A 167 -3.45 7.42 -10.88
CA VAL A 167 -3.61 8.23 -9.67
C VAL A 167 -3.01 9.62 -9.87
N PRO A 168 -3.57 10.66 -9.20
CA PRO A 168 -2.98 11.98 -9.24
C PRO A 168 -1.65 12.01 -8.49
N PRO A 169 -0.70 12.85 -8.90
CA PRO A 169 0.56 13.00 -8.17
C PRO A 169 0.32 13.67 -6.82
N VAL A 170 0.94 13.11 -5.79
CA VAL A 170 1.00 13.67 -4.43
C VAL A 170 2.35 14.37 -4.23
N TYR A 171 3.41 13.81 -4.79
CA TYR A 171 4.79 14.24 -4.63
C TYR A 171 5.40 14.77 -5.92
N GLU A 172 6.43 15.61 -5.76
CA GLU A 172 7.26 16.08 -6.86
C GLU A 172 8.47 15.17 -7.10
N ALA A 173 9.02 15.23 -8.32
CA ALA A 173 10.22 14.46 -8.64
C ALA A 173 11.41 14.87 -7.75
N GLY A 174 12.14 13.89 -7.24
CA GLY A 174 13.29 14.10 -6.36
C GLY A 174 12.97 14.01 -4.86
N GLU A 175 11.71 13.83 -4.48
CA GLU A 175 11.33 13.54 -3.10
C GLU A 175 11.98 12.24 -2.61
N LYS A 176 12.33 12.22 -1.32
CA LYS A 176 12.97 11.07 -0.67
C LYS A 176 12.04 10.44 0.38
N PHE A 177 12.13 9.13 0.49
CA PHE A 177 11.32 8.33 1.40
C PHE A 177 12.20 7.36 2.18
N GLU A 178 11.86 7.12 3.43
CA GLU A 178 12.58 6.20 4.32
C GLU A 178 11.61 5.15 4.85
N ILE A 179 11.92 3.87 4.66
CA ILE A 179 11.10 2.76 5.18
C ILE A 179 11.05 2.86 6.71
N GLY A 180 9.86 2.72 7.28
CA GLY A 180 9.62 2.86 8.72
C GLY A 180 9.39 4.31 9.15
N LYS A 181 9.26 5.25 8.20
CA LYS A 181 8.90 6.65 8.46
C LYS A 181 7.60 7.02 7.76
N ILE A 182 6.82 7.86 8.44
CA ILE A 182 5.65 8.53 7.88
C ILE A 182 6.10 9.84 7.25
N LYS A 183 5.56 10.14 6.07
CA LYS A 183 5.81 11.43 5.38
C LYS A 183 4.65 12.38 5.63
N THR A 184 4.95 13.58 6.10
CA THR A 184 3.96 14.66 6.18
C THR A 184 3.70 15.22 4.79
N VAL A 185 2.46 15.19 4.35
CA VAL A 185 1.99 15.74 3.06
C VAL A 185 1.48 17.17 3.24
N CYS A 186 0.72 17.42 4.30
CA CYS A 186 0.25 18.74 4.72
C CYS A 186 0.42 18.90 6.22
N GLU A 187 0.81 20.09 6.67
CA GLU A 187 0.80 20.43 8.09
C GLU A 187 -0.59 20.91 8.53
N GLY A 188 -0.92 20.75 9.80
CA GLY A 188 -2.17 21.17 10.38
C GLY A 188 -2.22 20.95 11.89
N THR A 189 -3.14 21.64 12.57
CA THR A 189 -3.20 21.71 14.05
C THR A 189 -4.51 21.24 14.65
N ASP A 190 -5.64 21.27 13.91
CA ASP A 190 -6.94 20.92 14.46
C ASP A 190 -7.21 19.41 14.44
N ALA A 191 -6.89 18.75 13.31
CA ALA A 191 -7.08 17.32 13.16
C ALA A 191 -5.93 16.70 12.33
N THR A 192 -5.84 15.36 12.37
CA THR A 192 -4.90 14.60 11.54
C THR A 192 -5.62 13.54 10.72
N ILE A 193 -5.28 13.44 9.44
CA ILE A 193 -5.63 12.30 8.57
C ILE A 193 -4.38 11.46 8.38
N ILE A 194 -4.43 10.17 8.72
CA ILE A 194 -3.37 9.20 8.44
C ILE A 194 -3.88 8.29 7.33
N ALA A 195 -3.28 8.39 6.14
CA ALA A 195 -3.70 7.63 4.97
C ALA A 195 -2.55 6.76 4.46
N CYS A 196 -2.86 5.74 3.66
CA CYS A 196 -1.87 4.94 2.96
C CYS A 196 -2.28 4.64 1.52
N GLY A 197 -1.30 4.39 0.66
CA GLY A 197 -1.54 4.04 -0.72
C GLY A 197 -2.36 5.09 -1.47
N GLU A 198 -3.22 4.66 -2.36
CA GLU A 198 -4.02 5.56 -3.21
C GLU A 198 -4.98 6.47 -2.43
N MET A 199 -5.19 6.22 -1.12
CA MET A 199 -6.04 7.07 -0.27
C MET A 199 -5.34 8.36 0.20
N VAL A 200 -4.06 8.54 -0.02
CA VAL A 200 -3.33 9.77 0.35
C VAL A 200 -3.79 10.97 -0.49
N ALA A 201 -4.04 10.77 -1.78
CA ALA A 201 -4.53 11.86 -2.65
C ALA A 201 -5.94 12.35 -2.25
N PRO A 202 -6.95 11.49 -2.02
CA PRO A 202 -8.22 11.90 -1.43
C PRO A 202 -8.09 12.58 -0.06
N ALA A 203 -7.18 12.09 0.81
CA ALA A 203 -6.91 12.70 2.10
C ALA A 203 -6.35 14.13 1.98
N LYS A 204 -5.41 14.35 1.06
CA LYS A 204 -4.89 15.68 0.75
C LYS A 204 -6.00 16.62 0.28
N LYS A 205 -6.87 16.13 -0.61
CA LYS A 205 -8.00 16.91 -1.11
C LYS A 205 -9.03 17.23 -0.01
N ALA A 206 -9.28 16.30 0.91
CA ALA A 206 -10.12 16.53 2.08
C ALA A 206 -9.55 17.64 2.98
N ALA A 207 -8.24 17.66 3.20
CA ALA A 207 -7.59 18.73 3.97
C ALA A 207 -7.75 20.10 3.28
N GLU A 208 -7.67 20.16 1.95
CA GLU A 208 -7.93 21.40 1.18
C GLU A 208 -9.38 21.89 1.35
N LEU A 209 -10.36 20.97 1.33
CA LEU A 209 -11.78 21.32 1.57
C LEU A 209 -11.99 21.88 2.99
N LEU A 210 -11.43 21.21 3.99
CA LEU A 210 -11.52 21.62 5.39
C LEU A 210 -10.80 22.94 5.66
N GLN A 211 -9.67 23.18 5.02
CA GLN A 211 -8.94 24.46 5.11
C GLN A 211 -9.78 25.63 4.58
N ALA A 212 -10.58 25.43 3.54
CA ALA A 212 -11.51 26.45 3.02
C ALA A 212 -12.63 26.79 4.02
N GLU A 213 -12.92 25.89 4.98
CA GLU A 213 -13.86 26.08 6.07
C GLU A 213 -13.17 26.55 7.38
N GLY A 214 -11.86 26.82 7.35
CA GLY A 214 -11.09 27.30 8.49
C GLY A 214 -10.58 26.20 9.44
N ILE A 215 -10.65 24.93 9.04
CA ILE A 215 -10.16 23.78 9.81
C ILE A 215 -8.79 23.37 9.28
N SER A 216 -7.76 23.46 10.12
CA SER A 216 -6.37 23.15 9.76
C SER A 216 -6.07 21.67 9.98
N VAL A 217 -5.88 20.91 8.90
CA VAL A 217 -5.72 19.44 8.96
C VAL A 217 -4.36 18.99 8.50
N ARG A 218 -3.67 18.22 9.35
CA ARG A 218 -2.43 17.51 9.02
C ARG A 218 -2.76 16.27 8.20
N VAL A 219 -2.01 16.02 7.12
CA VAL A 219 -2.09 14.79 6.34
C VAL A 219 -0.77 14.04 6.42
N LEU A 220 -0.85 12.80 6.87
CA LEU A 220 0.27 11.89 7.04
C LEU A 220 0.14 10.72 6.06
N ASP A 221 1.15 10.54 5.21
CA ASP A 221 1.28 9.37 4.33
C ASP A 221 2.05 8.26 5.07
N CYS A 222 1.30 7.26 5.51
CA CYS A 222 1.83 6.06 6.13
C CYS A 222 2.10 4.98 5.08
N PHE A 223 3.02 5.25 4.15
CA PHE A 223 3.37 4.29 3.08
C PHE A 223 4.10 3.04 3.61
N THR A 224 4.65 3.08 4.82
CA THR A 224 5.17 1.90 5.53
C THR A 224 4.17 1.48 6.60
N ILE A 225 3.43 0.40 6.33
CA ILE A 225 2.47 -0.17 7.28
C ILE A 225 3.20 -0.98 8.37
N GLN A 226 4.31 -1.61 7.99
CA GLN A 226 5.19 -2.37 8.90
C GLN A 226 6.64 -2.28 8.42
N PRO A 227 7.59 -1.86 9.30
CA PRO A 227 7.37 -1.38 10.66
C PRO A 227 6.69 0.00 10.71
N MET A 228 5.80 0.20 11.66
CA MET A 228 5.07 1.46 11.84
C MET A 228 5.96 2.54 12.49
N ASP A 229 5.86 3.79 12.03
CA ASP A 229 6.45 4.95 12.71
C ASP A 229 5.59 5.37 13.91
N THR A 230 5.74 4.63 15.01
CA THR A 230 4.96 4.84 16.24
C THR A 230 5.12 6.26 16.78
N LYS A 231 6.32 6.85 16.70
CA LYS A 231 6.59 8.21 17.21
C LYS A 231 5.79 9.27 16.49
N THR A 232 5.69 9.19 15.16
CA THR A 232 4.91 10.14 14.37
C THR A 232 3.42 9.97 14.62
N VAL A 233 2.94 8.72 14.78
CA VAL A 233 1.55 8.42 15.14
C VAL A 233 1.22 8.95 16.55
N GLU A 234 2.06 8.68 17.54
CA GLU A 234 1.88 9.20 18.90
C GLU A 234 1.81 10.72 18.94
N LYS A 235 2.70 11.39 18.18
CA LYS A 235 2.71 12.84 18.05
C LYS A 235 1.38 13.35 17.50
N ALA A 236 0.86 12.74 16.43
CA ALA A 236 -0.42 13.10 15.84
C ALA A 236 -1.58 12.95 16.84
N LEU A 237 -1.63 11.82 17.57
CA LEU A 237 -2.65 11.52 18.58
C LEU A 237 -2.64 12.45 19.80
N ARG A 238 -1.52 13.13 20.07
CA ARG A 238 -1.38 14.07 21.19
C ARG A 238 -1.57 15.53 20.80
N GLU A 239 -1.22 15.89 19.55
CA GLU A 239 -1.15 17.29 19.12
C GLU A 239 -2.41 17.79 18.45
N THR A 240 -3.28 16.90 17.96
CA THR A 240 -4.51 17.26 17.26
C THR A 240 -5.73 16.74 18.00
N ARG A 241 -6.88 17.40 17.83
CA ARG A 241 -8.13 17.13 18.54
C ARG A 241 -8.88 15.92 18.00
N ALA A 242 -8.62 15.52 16.74
CA ALA A 242 -9.25 14.38 16.11
C ALA A 242 -8.27 13.69 15.16
N VAL A 243 -8.35 12.36 15.03
CA VAL A 243 -7.56 11.57 14.09
C VAL A 243 -8.48 10.68 13.24
N VAL A 244 -8.32 10.74 11.92
CA VAL A 244 -9.01 9.85 10.98
C VAL A 244 -7.98 9.02 10.24
N THR A 245 -8.12 7.69 10.23
CA THR A 245 -7.32 6.82 9.37
C THR A 245 -8.09 6.49 8.11
N VAL A 246 -7.40 6.42 6.96
CA VAL A 246 -8.05 6.14 5.66
C VAL A 246 -7.25 5.09 4.90
N GLU A 247 -7.91 3.99 4.57
CA GLU A 247 -7.30 2.87 3.87
C GLU A 247 -8.27 2.17 2.91
N GLU A 248 -7.82 1.77 1.75
CA GLU A 248 -8.55 0.89 0.83
C GLU A 248 -8.40 -0.57 1.23
N HIS A 249 -8.77 -0.88 2.45
CA HIS A 249 -8.64 -2.18 3.11
C HIS A 249 -9.73 -2.28 4.19
N SER A 250 -10.01 -3.47 4.69
CA SER A 250 -10.84 -3.61 5.88
C SER A 250 -10.26 -2.80 7.04
N THR A 251 -11.11 -2.19 7.86
CA THR A 251 -10.67 -1.52 9.08
C THR A 251 -10.09 -2.50 10.12
N ARG A 252 -10.31 -3.80 9.92
CA ARG A 252 -9.77 -4.88 10.76
C ARG A 252 -8.41 -5.33 10.26
N GLY A 253 -7.41 -5.28 11.11
CA GLY A 253 -6.03 -5.70 10.81
C GLY A 253 -5.23 -4.77 9.90
N GLY A 254 -5.82 -3.65 9.43
CA GLY A 254 -5.17 -2.69 8.54
C GLY A 254 -4.43 -1.56 9.25
N LEU A 255 -4.31 -0.43 8.55
CA LEU A 255 -3.70 0.81 9.06
C LEU A 255 -4.44 1.33 10.30
N GLY A 256 -5.77 1.42 10.22
CA GLY A 256 -6.59 1.99 11.30
C GLY A 256 -6.43 1.24 12.60
N GLU A 257 -6.45 -0.10 12.56
CA GLU A 257 -6.23 -0.92 13.76
C GLU A 257 -4.78 -0.80 14.28
N ALA A 258 -3.78 -0.68 13.40
CA ALA A 258 -2.40 -0.45 13.82
C ALA A 258 -2.24 0.87 14.58
N VAL A 259 -2.89 1.94 14.11
CA VAL A 259 -2.92 3.24 14.79
C VAL A 259 -3.72 3.18 16.09
N SER A 260 -4.85 2.46 16.10
CA SER A 260 -5.67 2.26 17.31
C SER A 260 -4.92 1.51 18.41
N HIS A 261 -4.06 0.55 18.04
CA HIS A 261 -3.22 -0.14 19.01
C HIS A 261 -2.27 0.83 19.72
N ILE A 262 -1.65 1.75 18.99
CA ILE A 262 -0.81 2.80 19.56
C ILE A 262 -1.64 3.74 20.46
N ALA A 263 -2.83 4.15 19.99
CA ALA A 263 -3.72 5.02 20.74
C ALA A 263 -4.14 4.40 22.10
N ALA A 264 -4.37 3.08 22.11
CA ALA A 264 -4.76 2.36 23.35
C ALA A 264 -3.66 2.35 24.42
N GLU A 265 -2.40 2.50 24.05
CA GLU A 265 -1.27 2.62 24.99
C GLU A 265 -1.07 4.06 25.49
N LEU A 266 -1.71 5.05 24.87
CA LEU A 266 -1.59 6.46 25.22
C LEU A 266 -2.71 6.91 26.16
N ARG A 267 -2.34 7.67 27.22
CA ARG A 267 -3.33 8.39 28.02
C ARG A 267 -3.72 9.70 27.32
N GLY A 268 -5.02 9.94 27.17
CA GLY A 268 -5.54 11.18 26.60
C GLY A 268 -5.25 11.34 25.11
N SER A 269 -5.29 10.25 24.35
CA SER A 269 -5.22 10.31 22.88
C SER A 269 -6.49 10.98 22.31
N ALA A 270 -6.32 11.67 21.17
CA ALA A 270 -7.44 12.22 20.43
C ALA A 270 -8.46 11.11 20.04
N PRO A 271 -9.76 11.43 19.97
CA PRO A 271 -10.75 10.51 19.42
C PRO A 271 -10.42 10.15 17.98
N MET A 272 -10.74 8.91 17.62
CA MET A 272 -10.38 8.37 16.30
C MET A 272 -11.60 7.87 15.54
N ARG A 273 -11.51 7.96 14.20
CA ARG A 273 -12.39 7.24 13.29
C ARG A 273 -11.57 6.51 12.23
N LEU A 274 -11.91 5.26 11.99
CA LEU A 274 -11.28 4.41 10.98
C LEU A 274 -12.19 4.37 9.75
N LEU A 275 -11.68 4.85 8.62
CA LEU A 275 -12.34 4.77 7.32
C LEU A 275 -11.64 3.70 6.48
N GLY A 276 -12.41 2.75 6.02
CA GLY A 276 -11.94 1.63 5.22
C GLY A 276 -13.11 0.89 4.56
N LEU A 277 -12.82 -0.23 3.94
CA LEU A 277 -13.82 -1.06 3.29
C LEU A 277 -14.62 -1.84 4.36
N PRO A 278 -15.96 -1.82 4.31
CA PRO A 278 -16.81 -2.60 5.22
C PRO A 278 -16.78 -4.09 4.87
N GLU A 279 -17.50 -4.90 5.67
CA GLU A 279 -17.62 -6.35 5.42
C GLU A 279 -18.42 -6.67 4.15
N GLU A 280 -19.31 -5.78 3.73
CA GLU A 280 -20.12 -5.95 2.54
C GLU A 280 -19.31 -5.69 1.26
N VAL A 281 -19.24 -6.69 0.38
CA VAL A 281 -18.59 -6.56 -0.93
C VAL A 281 -19.64 -6.23 -1.99
N VAL A 282 -19.64 -4.98 -2.44
CA VAL A 282 -20.49 -4.48 -3.52
C VAL A 282 -19.73 -4.55 -4.85
N ILE A 283 -20.45 -4.86 -5.93
CA ILE A 283 -19.90 -4.90 -7.29
C ILE A 283 -20.12 -3.53 -7.95
N GLY A 284 -19.05 -2.93 -8.47
CA GLY A 284 -19.10 -1.63 -9.14
C GLY A 284 -17.72 -1.21 -9.64
N LYS A 285 -17.63 -0.07 -10.31
CA LYS A 285 -16.32 0.51 -10.64
C LYS A 285 -15.66 1.06 -9.39
N SER A 286 -14.33 1.02 -9.32
CA SER A 286 -13.58 1.46 -8.13
C SER A 286 -14.01 2.84 -7.61
N GLN A 287 -14.20 3.83 -8.49
CA GLN A 287 -14.62 5.18 -8.09
C GLN A 287 -16.06 5.22 -7.52
N GLU A 288 -16.98 4.43 -8.07
CA GLU A 288 -18.34 4.28 -7.55
C GLU A 288 -18.31 3.63 -6.16
N LEU A 289 -17.43 2.63 -5.99
CA LEU A 289 -17.24 1.96 -4.71
C LEU A 289 -16.60 2.87 -3.66
N PHE A 290 -15.62 3.70 -4.02
CA PHE A 290 -15.07 4.69 -3.09
C PHE A 290 -16.14 5.68 -2.63
N ALA A 291 -17.01 6.14 -3.52
CA ALA A 291 -18.13 7.00 -3.15
C ALA A 291 -19.14 6.27 -2.24
N TYR A 292 -19.48 5.03 -2.58
CA TYR A 292 -20.40 4.20 -1.78
C TYR A 292 -19.88 3.94 -0.36
N TYR A 293 -18.58 3.70 -0.22
CA TYR A 293 -17.94 3.45 1.08
C TYR A 293 -17.48 4.71 1.82
N GLY A 294 -17.75 5.90 1.27
CA GLY A 294 -17.34 7.17 1.89
C GLY A 294 -15.83 7.44 1.87
N LEU A 295 -15.08 6.74 1.01
CA LEU A 295 -13.64 6.93 0.83
C LEU A 295 -13.34 8.03 -0.20
N THR A 296 -14.08 9.12 -0.15
CA THR A 296 -13.92 10.32 -0.97
C THR A 296 -13.45 11.51 -0.14
N PRO A 297 -12.93 12.57 -0.76
CA PRO A 297 -12.56 13.79 -0.04
C PRO A 297 -13.69 14.32 0.85
N GLU A 298 -14.94 14.30 0.36
CA GLU A 298 -16.12 14.75 1.09
C GLU A 298 -16.44 13.86 2.29
N GLY A 299 -16.38 12.52 2.11
CA GLY A 299 -16.63 11.56 3.18
C GLY A 299 -15.56 11.64 4.27
N ILE A 300 -14.28 11.82 3.89
CA ILE A 300 -13.18 12.01 4.83
C ILE A 300 -13.36 13.33 5.60
N SER A 301 -13.74 14.42 4.90
CA SER A 301 -14.01 15.72 5.53
C SER A 301 -15.16 15.65 6.52
N ALA A 302 -16.25 14.96 6.17
CA ALA A 302 -17.40 14.77 7.06
C ALA A 302 -16.98 14.02 8.34
N ALA A 303 -16.15 12.97 8.22
CA ALA A 303 -15.68 12.22 9.38
C ALA A 303 -14.84 13.08 10.34
N ILE A 304 -14.02 13.99 9.83
CA ILE A 304 -13.27 14.95 10.66
C ILE A 304 -14.23 15.91 11.39
N LYS A 305 -15.19 16.52 10.66
CA LYS A 305 -16.15 17.46 11.25
C LYS A 305 -16.96 16.81 12.38
N GLU A 306 -17.50 15.62 12.14
CA GLU A 306 -18.26 14.88 13.14
C GLU A 306 -17.44 14.55 14.40
N LEU A 307 -16.13 14.31 14.29
CA LEU A 307 -15.28 14.09 15.46
C LEU A 307 -15.05 15.39 16.24
N LEU A 308 -14.80 16.51 15.53
CA LEU A 308 -14.57 17.82 16.16
C LEU A 308 -15.82 18.40 16.82
N GLU A 309 -17.03 18.06 16.35
CA GLU A 309 -18.32 18.49 16.94
C GLU A 309 -18.70 17.72 18.21
N ARG A 310 -18.09 16.55 18.47
CA ARG A 310 -18.37 15.71 19.65
C ARG A 310 -17.65 16.15 20.93
N GLU A 311 -16.78 17.13 20.83
CA GLU A 311 -16.11 17.79 21.95
C GLU A 311 -17.04 18.84 22.57
#